data_9c775bcc1c63fe6929be9b755d13394d
#
_entry.id   9c775bcc1c63fe6929be9b755d13394d
#
_cell.length_a   1.000
_cell.length_b   1.000
_cell.length_c   1.000
_cell.angle_alpha   90.00
_cell.angle_beta   90.00
_cell.angle_gamma   90.00
#
_symmetry.space_group_name_H-M   'P 1'
#
loop_
_entity.id
_entity.type
_entity.pdbx_description
1 polymer ?
#
loop_
_entity_poly.entity_id
_entity_poly.type
_entity_poly.pdbx_seq_one_letter_code
_entity_poly.pdbx_strand_id
1 'polypeptide(L)'
;MGAPRIHGELLKLGIAVAQSTGAKYLPRPRKPPSQTWRTFLTNHLAQTVAIDFFTVPTATFRVLFVFVALSHERRRVVHFGVTGYPTQEWTMQQMREAFPWDHAPRYVLRDRDAIYGRDFADMIRDIGMEEVPTAPRSPWQNPFCGTTRRLHPTRVPGPGYRVE
;
A
#
# COMPACT_ATOMS: atom_id res chain seq x y z
N MET A 1 11.45 -31.28 -14.73
CA MET A 1 10.64 -32.36 -15.34
C MET A 1 9.27 -31.79 -15.67
N GLY A 2 8.75 -32.00 -16.89
CA GLY A 2 7.42 -31.52 -17.28
C GLY A 2 6.36 -32.62 -17.18
N ALA A 3 5.07 -32.22 -17.12
CA ALA A 3 3.93 -33.14 -17.03
C ALA A 3 3.94 -34.27 -18.09
N PRO A 4 4.33 -34.06 -19.37
CA PRO A 4 4.40 -35.11 -20.37
C PRO A 4 5.37 -36.24 -20.00
N ARG A 5 6.53 -35.90 -19.43
CA ARG A 5 7.52 -36.89 -19.04
C ARG A 5 7.06 -37.75 -17.86
N ILE A 6 6.44 -37.13 -16.86
CA ILE A 6 5.87 -37.84 -15.70
C ILE A 6 4.75 -38.78 -16.16
N HIS A 7 3.88 -38.32 -17.06
CA HIS A 7 2.84 -39.15 -17.64
C HIS A 7 3.42 -40.37 -18.35
N GLY A 8 4.47 -40.19 -19.16
CA GLY A 8 5.15 -41.31 -19.82
C GLY A 8 5.75 -42.31 -18.85
N GLU A 9 6.37 -41.86 -17.73
CA GLU A 9 6.91 -42.78 -16.71
C GLU A 9 5.80 -43.51 -15.95
N LEU A 10 4.68 -42.87 -15.66
CA LEU A 10 3.53 -43.50 -15.00
C LEU A 10 2.91 -44.59 -15.90
N LEU A 11 2.79 -44.33 -17.22
CA LEU A 11 2.32 -45.33 -18.16
C LEU A 11 3.23 -46.57 -18.21
N LYS A 12 4.56 -46.41 -18.13
CA LYS A 12 5.51 -47.53 -18.06
C LYS A 12 5.33 -48.38 -16.80
N LEU A 13 4.87 -47.79 -15.72
CA LEU A 13 4.54 -48.44 -14.46
C LEU A 13 3.13 -49.06 -14.44
N GLY A 14 2.40 -49.00 -15.56
CA GLY A 14 1.03 -49.52 -15.65
C GLY A 14 -0.02 -48.63 -15.01
N ILE A 15 0.34 -47.37 -14.67
CA ILE A 15 -0.58 -46.43 -14.03
C ILE A 15 -1.18 -45.52 -15.13
N ALA A 16 -2.41 -45.78 -15.51
CA ALA A 16 -3.14 -44.98 -16.50
C ALA A 16 -3.81 -43.77 -15.83
N VAL A 17 -3.16 -42.61 -15.92
CA VAL A 17 -3.70 -41.31 -15.48
C VAL A 17 -3.62 -40.31 -16.62
N ALA A 18 -4.55 -39.38 -16.68
CA ALA A 18 -4.49 -38.30 -17.66
C ALA A 18 -3.28 -37.38 -17.42
N GLN A 19 -2.68 -36.85 -18.49
CA GLN A 19 -1.57 -35.91 -18.40
C GLN A 19 -1.93 -34.69 -17.57
N SER A 20 -3.17 -34.20 -17.65
CA SER A 20 -3.72 -33.11 -16.86
C SER A 20 -3.71 -33.37 -15.35
N THR A 21 -3.93 -34.64 -14.96
CA THR A 21 -3.82 -35.09 -13.55
C THR A 21 -2.38 -34.96 -13.06
N GLY A 22 -1.40 -35.41 -13.84
CA GLY A 22 0.02 -35.25 -13.54
C GLY A 22 0.42 -33.77 -13.42
N ALA A 23 -0.08 -32.91 -14.32
CA ALA A 23 0.18 -31.50 -14.29
C ALA A 23 -0.37 -30.78 -13.03
N LYS A 24 -1.49 -31.26 -12.48
CA LYS A 24 -2.12 -30.69 -11.27
C LYS A 24 -1.25 -30.89 -10.01
N TYR A 25 -0.51 -31.99 -9.95
CA TYR A 25 0.35 -32.30 -8.81
C TYR A 25 1.80 -31.83 -8.97
N LEU A 26 2.17 -31.30 -10.14
CA LEU A 26 3.47 -30.67 -10.31
C LEU A 26 3.55 -29.40 -9.46
N PRO A 27 4.64 -29.21 -8.70
CA PRO A 27 4.87 -27.94 -8.05
C PRO A 27 4.91 -26.86 -9.13
N ARG A 28 4.01 -25.90 -9.03
CA ARG A 28 4.05 -24.70 -9.90
C ARG A 28 5.40 -24.03 -9.70
N PRO A 29 6.12 -23.66 -10.76
CA PRO A 29 7.35 -22.90 -10.62
C PRO A 29 7.01 -21.68 -9.75
N ARG A 30 7.65 -21.58 -8.59
CA ARG A 30 7.53 -20.38 -7.76
C ARG A 30 7.97 -19.23 -8.65
N LYS A 31 7.13 -18.21 -8.80
CA LYS A 31 7.57 -16.95 -9.39
C LYS A 31 8.88 -16.59 -8.70
N PRO A 32 9.90 -16.10 -9.43
CA PRO A 32 11.14 -15.64 -8.81
C PRO A 32 10.73 -14.76 -7.61
N PRO A 33 11.39 -14.91 -6.47
CA PRO A 33 11.01 -14.14 -5.28
C PRO A 33 10.99 -12.67 -5.67
N SER A 34 9.82 -12.04 -5.59
CA SER A 34 9.72 -10.60 -5.71
C SER A 34 10.63 -9.99 -4.66
N GLN A 35 11.26 -8.86 -4.98
CA GLN A 35 12.07 -8.11 -4.04
C GLN A 35 11.37 -8.06 -2.67
N THR A 36 12.09 -8.45 -1.60
CA THR A 36 11.51 -8.38 -0.26
C THR A 36 11.19 -6.92 0.08
N TRP A 37 10.19 -6.71 0.92
CA TRP A 37 9.84 -5.36 1.40
C TRP A 37 11.05 -4.61 1.97
N ARG A 38 11.87 -5.30 2.73
CA ARG A 38 13.10 -4.75 3.30
C ARG A 38 14.08 -4.30 2.22
N THR A 39 14.30 -5.13 1.21
CA THR A 39 15.19 -4.82 0.08
C THR A 39 14.65 -3.65 -0.73
N PHE A 40 13.32 -3.61 -0.97
CA PHE A 40 12.66 -2.49 -1.63
C PHE A 40 12.94 -1.17 -0.89
N LEU A 41 12.65 -1.12 0.41
CA LEU A 41 12.88 0.08 1.21
C LEU A 41 14.36 0.48 1.22
N THR A 42 15.28 -0.47 1.40
CA THR A 42 16.72 -0.16 1.40
C THR A 42 17.18 0.48 0.10
N ASN A 43 16.65 0.01 -1.04
CA ASN A 43 17.05 0.50 -2.35
C ASN A 43 16.38 1.82 -2.76
N HIS A 44 15.20 2.12 -2.19
CA HIS A 44 14.36 3.25 -2.64
C HIS A 44 14.03 4.24 -1.54
N LEU A 45 14.64 4.15 -0.37
CA LEU A 45 14.34 4.95 0.81
C LEU A 45 14.37 6.46 0.52
N ALA A 46 15.39 6.92 -0.22
CA ALA A 46 15.56 8.33 -0.57
C ALA A 46 14.48 8.86 -1.52
N GLN A 47 13.82 7.97 -2.25
CA GLN A 47 12.80 8.31 -3.25
C GLN A 47 11.38 7.91 -2.78
N THR A 48 11.21 7.61 -1.50
CA THR A 48 9.93 7.14 -0.94
C THR A 48 9.39 8.13 0.07
N VAL A 49 8.15 8.50 -0.11
CA VAL A 49 7.34 9.21 0.89
C VAL A 49 6.25 8.28 1.41
N ALA A 50 5.99 8.32 2.70
CA ALA A 50 4.84 7.66 3.30
C ALA A 50 3.77 8.68 3.61
N ILE A 51 2.53 8.34 3.30
CA ILE A 51 1.35 9.12 3.67
C ILE A 51 0.44 8.32 4.58
N ASP A 52 -0.17 9.00 5.54
CA ASP A 52 -1.10 8.38 6.48
C ASP A 52 -2.07 9.41 7.06
N PHE A 53 -3.16 8.92 7.62
CA PHE A 53 -4.09 9.69 8.42
C PHE A 53 -4.08 9.24 9.87
N PHE A 54 -4.15 10.21 10.77
CA PHE A 54 -4.48 9.94 12.17
C PHE A 54 -5.52 10.93 12.67
N THR A 55 -6.22 10.57 13.73
CA THR A 55 -7.28 11.38 14.30
C THR A 55 -6.86 12.02 15.61
N VAL A 56 -7.28 13.27 15.82
CA VAL A 56 -7.06 14.02 17.05
C VAL A 56 -8.41 14.49 17.58
N PRO A 57 -8.83 14.05 18.78
CA PRO A 57 -10.01 14.59 19.43
C PRO A 57 -9.73 16.00 19.96
N THR A 58 -10.67 16.92 19.75
CA THR A 58 -10.61 18.27 20.29
C THR A 58 -11.25 18.33 21.68
N ALA A 59 -10.98 19.40 22.43
CA ALA A 59 -11.63 19.65 23.70
C ALA A 59 -13.16 19.80 23.61
N THR A 60 -13.67 20.09 22.41
CA THR A 60 -15.11 20.18 22.11
C THR A 60 -15.69 18.86 21.58
N PHE A 61 -15.01 17.73 21.79
CA PHE A 61 -15.39 16.38 21.33
C PHE A 61 -15.53 16.23 19.81
N ARG A 62 -15.02 17.16 19.02
CA ARG A 62 -14.88 17.00 17.58
C ARG A 62 -13.65 16.18 17.27
N VAL A 63 -13.72 15.36 16.23
CA VAL A 63 -12.57 14.61 15.72
C VAL A 63 -11.99 15.36 14.52
N LEU A 64 -10.72 15.69 14.59
CA LEU A 64 -9.96 16.20 13.47
C LEU A 64 -9.15 15.08 12.84
N PHE A 65 -9.06 15.12 11.53
CA PHE A 65 -8.23 14.23 10.73
C PHE A 65 -6.96 14.96 10.33
N VAL A 66 -5.84 14.37 10.61
CA VAL A 66 -4.53 14.91 10.25
C VAL A 66 -3.93 14.03 9.17
N PHE A 67 -3.77 14.60 7.99
CA PHE A 67 -2.96 14.02 6.92
C PHE A 67 -1.51 14.33 7.18
N VAL A 68 -0.63 13.38 6.96
CA VAL A 68 0.82 13.58 7.07
C VAL A 68 1.54 12.91 5.91
N ALA A 69 2.50 13.62 5.33
CA ALA A 69 3.46 13.10 4.36
C ALA A 69 4.86 13.10 4.98
N LEU A 70 5.47 11.94 5.05
CA LEU A 70 6.77 11.70 5.68
C LEU A 70 7.80 11.22 4.66
N SER A 71 8.90 11.94 4.50
CA SER A 71 10.06 11.44 3.77
C SER A 71 10.76 10.34 4.56
N HIS A 72 10.93 9.18 3.93
CA HIS A 72 11.60 8.05 4.57
C HIS A 72 13.10 8.27 4.76
N GLU A 73 13.76 8.99 3.85
CA GLU A 73 15.21 9.21 3.89
C GLU A 73 15.66 9.88 5.19
N ARG A 74 14.97 10.96 5.59
CA ARG A 74 15.36 11.80 6.72
C ARG A 74 14.37 11.76 7.87
N ARG A 75 13.36 10.91 7.82
CA ARG A 75 12.25 10.87 8.79
C ARG A 75 11.65 12.26 9.03
N ARG A 76 11.54 13.04 7.96
CA ARG A 76 11.08 14.42 8.03
C ARG A 76 9.62 14.50 7.56
N VAL A 77 8.80 15.23 8.30
CA VAL A 77 7.49 15.65 7.82
C VAL A 77 7.70 16.61 6.66
N VAL A 78 7.24 16.22 5.48
CA VAL A 78 7.29 17.04 4.27
C VAL A 78 6.09 17.99 4.25
N HIS A 79 4.93 17.44 4.59
CA HIS A 79 3.67 18.18 4.61
C HIS A 79 2.73 17.59 5.65
N PHE A 80 1.84 18.44 6.17
CA PHE A 80 0.70 17.98 6.95
C PHE A 80 -0.50 18.91 6.69
N GLY A 81 -1.69 18.34 6.77
CA GLY A 81 -2.95 19.05 6.67
C GLY A 81 -3.93 18.58 7.72
N VAL A 82 -4.83 19.45 8.15
CA VAL A 82 -5.85 19.15 9.17
C VAL A 82 -7.22 19.49 8.63
N THR A 83 -8.16 18.57 8.78
CA THR A 83 -9.56 18.78 8.36
C THR A 83 -10.52 18.07 9.31
N GLY A 84 -11.75 18.59 9.40
CA GLY A 84 -12.85 17.86 10.05
C GLY A 84 -13.52 16.84 9.13
N TYR A 85 -13.32 16.95 7.81
CA TYR A 85 -13.97 16.14 6.78
C TYR A 85 -12.97 15.73 5.72
N PRO A 86 -12.26 14.61 5.88
CA PRO A 86 -11.31 14.12 4.90
C PRO A 86 -12.07 13.58 3.68
N THR A 87 -12.01 14.30 2.57
CA THR A 87 -12.49 13.85 1.27
C THR A 87 -11.35 13.43 0.38
N GLN A 88 -11.64 12.69 -0.68
CA GLN A 88 -10.64 12.31 -1.68
C GLN A 88 -10.04 13.56 -2.35
N GLU A 89 -10.88 14.54 -2.70
CA GLU A 89 -10.45 15.79 -3.34
C GLU A 89 -9.52 16.60 -2.42
N TRP A 90 -9.86 16.68 -1.13
CA TRP A 90 -9.02 17.33 -0.15
C TRP A 90 -7.67 16.63 -0.02
N THR A 91 -7.67 15.28 0.01
CA THR A 91 -6.44 14.48 0.09
C THR A 91 -5.56 14.67 -1.14
N MET A 92 -6.16 14.70 -2.33
CA MET A 92 -5.44 15.00 -3.58
C MET A 92 -4.82 16.40 -3.55
N GLN A 93 -5.53 17.38 -2.99
CA GLN A 93 -5.00 18.73 -2.84
C GLN A 93 -3.80 18.75 -1.89
N GLN A 94 -3.85 18.03 -0.77
CA GLN A 94 -2.72 17.92 0.16
C GLN A 94 -1.48 17.31 -0.52
N MET A 95 -1.67 16.34 -1.42
CA MET A 95 -0.57 15.78 -2.20
C MET A 95 0.05 16.77 -3.18
N ARG A 96 -0.76 17.59 -3.86
CA ARG A 96 -0.26 18.64 -4.75
C ARG A 96 0.52 19.71 -4.01
N GLU A 97 0.06 20.09 -2.80
CA GLU A 97 0.73 21.04 -1.93
C GLU A 97 2.05 20.50 -1.37
N ALA A 98 2.07 19.20 -1.05
CA ALA A 98 3.26 18.52 -0.54
C ALA A 98 4.38 18.44 -1.60
N PHE A 99 4.01 18.23 -2.87
CA PHE A 99 4.94 17.95 -3.96
C PHE A 99 4.63 18.82 -5.19
N PRO A 100 5.02 20.11 -5.15
CA PRO A 100 4.95 20.95 -6.34
C PRO A 100 5.95 20.46 -7.40
N TRP A 101 5.59 20.52 -8.62
CA TRP A 101 6.10 20.07 -9.95
C TRP A 101 7.53 19.48 -10.05
N ASP A 102 8.51 19.94 -9.26
CA ASP A 102 9.92 19.58 -9.47
C ASP A 102 10.52 18.67 -8.40
N HIS A 103 9.76 18.29 -7.37
CA HIS A 103 10.31 17.58 -6.20
C HIS A 103 9.48 16.34 -5.79
N ALA A 104 8.72 15.78 -6.72
CA ALA A 104 7.92 14.61 -6.42
C ALA A 104 8.81 13.37 -6.18
N PRO A 105 8.63 12.65 -5.08
CA PRO A 105 9.32 11.38 -4.85
C PRO A 105 8.82 10.35 -5.86
N ARG A 106 9.65 9.36 -6.17
CA ARG A 106 9.27 8.31 -7.11
C ARG A 106 8.16 7.40 -6.55
N TYR A 107 8.18 7.14 -5.24
CA TYR A 107 7.28 6.18 -4.60
C TYR A 107 6.46 6.82 -3.49
N VAL A 108 5.15 6.56 -3.51
CA VAL A 108 4.21 6.92 -2.44
C VAL A 108 3.75 5.65 -1.74
N LEU A 109 4.18 5.49 -0.50
CA LEU A 109 3.73 4.42 0.37
C LEU A 109 2.47 4.86 1.11
N ARG A 110 1.40 4.09 0.99
CA ARG A 110 0.12 4.32 1.66
C ARG A 110 -0.52 3.04 2.16
N ASP A 111 -1.45 3.16 3.07
CA ASP A 111 -2.32 2.06 3.43
C ASP A 111 -3.45 1.87 2.40
N ARG A 112 -4.35 0.94 2.66
CA ARG A 112 -5.47 0.60 1.77
C ARG A 112 -6.76 1.26 2.23
N ASP A 113 -6.71 2.47 2.76
CA ASP A 113 -7.91 3.20 3.12
C ASP A 113 -8.72 3.58 1.87
N ALA A 114 -10.06 3.56 2.02
CA ALA A 114 -10.98 3.86 0.94
C ALA A 114 -10.89 5.32 0.44
N ILE A 115 -10.32 6.21 1.25
CA ILE A 115 -10.08 7.61 0.88
C ILE A 115 -9.14 7.75 -0.33
N TYR A 116 -8.30 6.73 -0.57
CA TYR A 116 -7.40 6.65 -1.71
C TYR A 116 -8.09 5.89 -2.85
N GLY A 117 -9.11 6.49 -3.46
CA GLY A 117 -9.85 5.92 -4.59
C GLY A 117 -9.07 5.93 -5.91
N ARG A 118 -9.80 5.64 -7.02
CA ARG A 118 -9.19 5.60 -8.36
C ARG A 118 -8.62 6.94 -8.79
N ASP A 119 -9.35 8.02 -8.58
CA ASP A 119 -8.92 9.36 -8.99
C ASP A 119 -7.65 9.78 -8.26
N PHE A 120 -7.47 9.34 -7.01
CA PHE A 120 -6.22 9.53 -6.28
C PHE A 120 -5.06 8.78 -6.95
N ALA A 121 -5.28 7.51 -7.34
CA ALA A 121 -4.26 6.71 -8.01
C ALA A 121 -3.87 7.30 -9.37
N ASP A 122 -4.83 7.80 -10.11
CA ASP A 122 -4.61 8.44 -11.41
C ASP A 122 -3.82 9.75 -11.23
N MET A 123 -4.22 10.59 -10.28
CA MET A 123 -3.51 11.83 -9.95
C MET A 123 -2.05 11.57 -9.50
N ILE A 124 -1.79 10.55 -8.68
CA ILE A 124 -0.43 10.18 -8.26
C ILE A 124 0.43 9.80 -9.46
N ARG A 125 -0.15 9.07 -10.42
CA ARG A 125 0.53 8.71 -11.66
C ARG A 125 0.80 9.91 -12.56
N ASP A 126 -0.17 10.84 -12.66
CA ASP A 126 -0.05 12.05 -13.47
C ASP A 126 1.07 12.98 -12.99
N ILE A 127 1.31 13.04 -11.68
CA ILE A 127 2.45 13.78 -11.11
C ILE A 127 3.75 12.97 -11.11
N GLY A 128 3.79 11.83 -11.82
CA GLY A 128 5.00 11.04 -12.03
C GLY A 128 5.41 10.13 -10.87
N MET A 129 4.51 9.89 -9.90
CA MET A 129 4.77 9.01 -8.77
C MET A 129 4.16 7.62 -8.98
N GLU A 130 4.75 6.62 -8.32
CA GLU A 130 4.27 5.24 -8.31
C GLU A 130 3.71 4.89 -6.92
N GLU A 131 2.46 4.43 -6.88
CA GLU A 131 1.86 3.98 -5.63
C GLU A 131 2.40 2.64 -5.17
N VAL A 132 2.73 2.56 -3.90
CA VAL A 132 3.13 1.33 -3.22
C VAL A 132 2.17 1.08 -2.06
N PRO A 133 1.01 0.45 -2.30
CA PRO A 133 0.08 0.13 -1.24
C PRO A 133 0.66 -0.96 -0.33
N THR A 134 0.58 -0.76 0.98
CA THR A 134 1.00 -1.77 1.96
C THR A 134 0.22 -3.07 1.80
N ALA A 135 0.83 -4.21 2.13
CA ALA A 135 0.14 -5.49 2.10
C ALA A 135 -1.04 -5.48 3.10
N PRO A 136 -2.13 -6.21 2.82
CA PRO A 136 -3.25 -6.32 3.75
C PRO A 136 -2.78 -6.79 5.13
N ARG A 137 -3.26 -6.15 6.20
CA ARG A 137 -2.93 -6.48 7.60
C ARG A 137 -1.44 -6.37 7.94
N SER A 138 -0.69 -5.52 7.24
CA SER A 138 0.76 -5.37 7.41
C SER A 138 1.14 -3.95 7.86
N PRO A 139 0.70 -3.49 9.04
CA PRO A 139 0.97 -2.12 9.52
C PRO A 139 2.46 -1.83 9.71
N TRP A 140 3.29 -2.87 9.87
CA TRP A 140 4.75 -2.74 9.95
C TRP A 140 5.42 -2.31 8.64
N GLN A 141 4.70 -2.37 7.51
CA GLN A 141 5.20 -1.90 6.22
C GLN A 141 5.20 -0.37 6.10
N ASN A 142 4.44 0.31 6.97
CA ASN A 142 4.49 1.76 7.12
C ASN A 142 4.90 2.16 8.56
N PRO A 143 6.13 1.84 8.99
CA PRO A 143 6.53 1.90 10.40
C PRO A 143 6.56 3.33 10.95
N PHE A 144 6.67 4.33 10.09
CA PHE A 144 6.76 5.72 10.52
C PHE A 144 5.40 6.34 10.80
N CYS A 145 4.39 5.95 10.05
CA CYS A 145 3.02 6.38 10.26
C CYS A 145 2.32 5.49 11.32
N GLY A 146 2.66 4.21 11.40
CA GLY A 146 2.14 3.30 12.42
C GLY A 146 2.48 3.69 13.87
N THR A 147 3.50 4.50 14.10
CA THR A 147 3.86 4.99 15.44
C THR A 147 2.88 6.06 15.92
N THR A 148 2.34 6.87 15.03
CA THR A 148 1.30 7.86 15.35
C THR A 148 -0.05 7.20 15.65
N ARG A 149 -0.35 6.04 15.06
CA ARG A 149 -1.56 5.24 15.35
C ARG A 149 -1.62 4.67 16.77
N ARG A 150 -0.48 4.48 17.44
CA ARG A 150 -0.47 3.98 18.82
C ARG A 150 -1.06 4.96 19.85
N LEU A 151 -1.24 6.22 19.46
CA LEU A 151 -1.85 7.21 20.33
C LEU A 151 -3.38 7.20 20.33
N HIS A 152 -4.02 6.58 19.31
CA HIS A 152 -5.48 6.36 19.31
C HIS A 152 -5.91 5.17 18.43
N PRO A 153 -6.64 4.18 18.97
CA PRO A 153 -7.13 3.02 18.25
C PRO A 153 -8.51 3.28 17.63
N THR A 154 -8.74 4.40 16.99
CA THR A 154 -10.02 4.64 16.31
C THR A 154 -9.85 4.49 14.81
N ARG A 155 -10.54 3.49 14.28
CA ARG A 155 -10.76 3.29 12.85
C ARG A 155 -11.30 4.58 12.24
N VAL A 156 -10.65 5.12 11.23
CA VAL A 156 -11.21 6.18 10.40
C VAL A 156 -12.51 5.65 9.80
N PRO A 157 -13.67 6.26 10.05
CA PRO A 157 -14.90 5.85 9.36
C PRO A 157 -14.73 6.13 7.87
N GLY A 158 -14.97 5.12 7.03
CA GLY A 158 -15.02 5.31 5.58
C GLY A 158 -16.10 6.33 5.19
N PRO A 159 -16.05 6.88 3.95
CA PRO A 159 -17.06 7.81 3.46
C PRO A 159 -18.42 7.09 3.41
N GLY A 160 -19.27 7.39 4.35
CA GLY A 160 -20.61 6.74 4.47
C GLY A 160 -21.27 6.89 5.84
N TYR A 161 -20.56 7.34 6.85
CA TYR A 161 -21.18 7.66 8.13
C TYR A 161 -21.70 9.10 8.14
N ARG A 162 -23.01 9.27 7.91
CA ARG A 162 -23.72 10.47 8.33
C ARG A 162 -23.72 10.47 9.86
N VAL A 163 -23.19 11.49 10.44
CA VAL A 163 -23.47 11.86 11.82
C VAL A 163 -24.66 12.84 11.73
N GLU A 164 -25.82 12.42 12.21
CA GLU A 164 -26.91 13.34 12.52
C GLU A 164 -26.54 14.24 13.72
#